data_61aba6be9efbd8cedcc4a6aad9dfaf18
#
_entry.id   61aba6be9efbd8cedcc4a6aad9dfaf18
#
_cell.length_a   1.000
_cell.length_b   1.000
_cell.length_c   1.000
_cell.angle_alpha   90.00
_cell.angle_beta   90.00
_cell.angle_gamma   90.00
#
_symmetry.space_group_name_H-M   'P 1'
#
loop_
_entity.id
_entity.type
_entity.pdbx_description
1 polymer ?
#
loop_
_entity_poly.entity_id
_entity_poly.type
_entity_poly.pdbx_seq_one_letter_code
_entity_poly.pdbx_strand_id
1 'polypeptide(L)'
;MGSRLELHDLLLSIGGPNVYYQVPSNMILTYPAIMYSIDQIENRHADDLVYNQEKSYSITVMSKDADYDVVDTISKLPKCRYDRQYIVDNIYHTVFIMYY
;
A
#
# COMPACT_ATOMS: atom_id res chain seq x y z
N MET A 1 -13.04 5.85 -9.10
CA MET A 1 -12.67 5.21 -7.86
C MET A 1 -12.38 3.74 -8.08
N GLY A 2 -11.19 3.26 -7.72
CA GLY A 2 -10.82 1.87 -7.92
C GLY A 2 -11.28 0.96 -6.80
N SER A 3 -11.30 -0.34 -7.06
CA SER A 3 -11.54 -1.35 -6.04
C SER A 3 -10.22 -1.86 -5.47
N ARG A 4 -10.30 -2.54 -4.32
CA ARG A 4 -9.11 -3.16 -3.72
C ARG A 4 -8.46 -4.15 -4.70
N LEU A 5 -9.26 -4.89 -5.45
CA LEU A 5 -8.72 -5.86 -6.41
C LEU A 5 -7.96 -5.17 -7.55
N GLU A 6 -8.44 -4.02 -8.00
CA GLU A 6 -7.73 -3.24 -9.01
C GLU A 6 -6.40 -2.70 -8.46
N LEU A 7 -6.39 -2.23 -7.21
CA LEU A 7 -5.16 -1.80 -6.55
C LEU A 7 -4.19 -2.98 -6.41
N HIS A 8 -4.69 -4.15 -6.02
CA HIS A 8 -3.87 -5.36 -5.90
C HIS A 8 -3.19 -5.70 -7.24
N ASP A 9 -3.96 -5.66 -8.33
CA ASP A 9 -3.43 -5.93 -9.66
C ASP A 9 -2.38 -4.89 -10.07
N LEU A 10 -2.60 -3.63 -9.74
CA LEU A 10 -1.64 -2.57 -10.00
C LEU A 10 -0.32 -2.84 -9.26
N LEU A 11 -0.40 -3.20 -7.99
CA LEU A 11 0.79 -3.50 -7.19
C LEU A 11 1.51 -4.75 -7.70
N LEU A 12 0.78 -5.76 -8.14
CA LEU A 12 1.38 -6.95 -8.76
C LEU A 12 2.17 -6.58 -10.01
N SER A 13 1.64 -5.67 -10.83
CA SER A 13 2.32 -5.25 -12.05
C SER A 13 3.60 -4.48 -11.78
N ILE A 14 3.70 -3.82 -10.64
CA ILE A 14 4.86 -3.02 -10.25
C ILE A 14 5.88 -3.87 -9.49
N GLY A 15 5.43 -4.58 -8.46
CA GLY A 15 6.29 -5.23 -7.48
C GLY A 15 6.48 -6.73 -7.64
N GLY A 16 5.81 -7.36 -8.62
CA GLY A 16 5.90 -8.79 -8.82
C GLY A 16 4.96 -9.59 -7.92
N PRO A 17 5.18 -10.90 -7.76
CA PRO A 17 4.19 -11.80 -7.18
C PRO A 17 4.00 -11.69 -5.67
N ASN A 18 4.88 -11.01 -4.95
CA ASN A 18 4.85 -10.97 -3.48
C ASN A 18 4.08 -9.74 -2.98
N VAL A 19 2.77 -9.71 -3.25
CA VAL A 19 1.87 -8.65 -2.80
C VAL A 19 0.84 -9.26 -1.86
N TYR A 20 0.71 -8.70 -0.66
CA TYR A 20 -0.14 -9.22 0.40
C TYR A 20 -1.10 -8.16 0.92
N TYR A 21 -2.31 -8.56 1.23
CA TYR A 21 -3.33 -7.68 1.78
C TYR A 21 -3.63 -8.06 3.24
N GLN A 22 -3.46 -7.11 4.15
CA GLN A 22 -3.77 -7.26 5.58
C GLN A 22 -3.19 -8.55 6.19
N VAL A 23 -1.88 -8.71 6.04
CA VAL A 23 -1.16 -9.92 6.46
C VAL A 23 -1.19 -10.08 7.98
N PRO A 24 -1.50 -11.28 8.50
CA PRO A 24 -1.34 -11.58 9.92
C PRO A 24 0.12 -11.44 10.36
N SER A 25 0.33 -11.01 11.59
CA SER A 25 1.66 -10.72 12.11
C SER A 25 2.57 -11.97 12.19
N ASN A 26 1.99 -13.15 12.22
CA ASN A 26 2.73 -14.42 12.31
C ASN A 26 3.06 -15.03 10.95
N MET A 27 2.73 -14.36 9.86
CA MET A 27 3.02 -14.88 8.52
C MET A 27 4.47 -14.60 8.14
N ILE A 28 5.11 -15.60 7.53
CA ILE A 28 6.46 -15.46 7.00
C ILE A 28 6.37 -14.93 5.58
N LEU A 29 7.04 -13.80 5.33
CA LEU A 29 7.03 -13.15 4.01
C LEU A 29 8.31 -13.46 3.26
N THR A 30 8.19 -13.54 1.94
CA THR A 30 9.35 -13.61 1.03
C THR A 30 9.67 -12.21 0.54
N TYR A 31 10.88 -11.74 0.80
CA TYR A 31 11.31 -10.40 0.39
C TYR A 31 12.01 -10.43 -0.97
N PRO A 32 11.87 -9.37 -1.79
CA PRO A 32 11.09 -8.17 -1.53
C PRO A 32 9.60 -8.44 -1.56
N ALA A 33 8.85 -7.68 -0.77
CA ALA A 33 7.40 -7.85 -0.66
C ALA A 33 6.70 -6.50 -0.56
N ILE A 34 5.45 -6.47 -0.99
CA ILE A 34 4.58 -5.31 -0.81
C ILE A 34 3.40 -5.78 0.03
N MET A 35 3.17 -5.08 1.13
CA MET A 35 2.01 -5.32 1.99
C MET A 35 1.15 -4.06 1.98
N TYR A 36 -0.18 -4.23 1.90
CA TYR A 36 -1.07 -3.09 1.98
C TYR A 36 -2.29 -3.43 2.82
N SER A 37 -2.86 -2.39 3.40
CA SER A 37 -4.06 -2.51 4.23
C SER A 37 -4.86 -1.23 4.14
N ILE A 38 -6.12 -1.28 4.56
CA ILE A 38 -6.94 -0.08 4.63
C ILE A 38 -6.40 0.79 5.76
N ASP A 39 -6.11 2.05 5.45
CA ASP A 39 -5.69 3.04 6.42
C ASP A 39 -6.90 3.80 6.97
N GLN A 40 -7.75 4.29 6.07
CA GLN A 40 -8.89 5.11 6.45
C GLN A 40 -10.00 5.00 5.42
N ILE A 41 -11.23 5.04 5.91
CA ILE A 41 -12.42 5.14 5.07
C ILE A 41 -13.17 6.39 5.50
N GLU A 42 -13.37 7.32 4.57
CA GLU A 42 -14.14 8.52 4.81
C GLU A 42 -15.43 8.48 4.02
N ASN A 43 -16.53 8.72 4.70
CA ASN A 43 -17.84 8.80 4.07
C ASN A 43 -18.35 10.24 4.13
N ARG A 44 -18.90 10.72 3.01
CA ARG A 44 -19.62 11.97 2.96
C ARG A 44 -21.10 11.65 2.85
N HIS A 45 -21.91 12.34 3.64
CA HIS A 45 -23.33 12.08 3.74
C HIS A 45 -24.15 13.23 3.20
N ALA A 46 -25.27 12.89 2.56
CA ALA A 46 -26.31 13.84 2.21
C ALA A 46 -27.66 13.18 2.53
N ASP A 47 -28.50 13.86 3.32
CA ASP A 47 -29.82 13.35 3.75
C ASP A 47 -29.73 11.96 4.39
N ASP A 48 -28.73 11.78 5.26
CA ASP A 48 -28.44 10.53 6.00
C ASP A 48 -28.06 9.36 5.11
N LEU A 49 -27.78 9.61 3.83
CA LEU A 49 -27.26 8.57 2.92
C LEU A 49 -25.79 8.80 2.64
N VAL A 50 -25.05 7.72 2.40
CA VAL A 50 -23.66 7.85 2.01
C VAL A 50 -23.62 8.43 0.59
N TYR A 51 -23.16 9.68 0.51
CA TYR A 51 -23.07 10.41 -0.74
C TYR A 51 -21.77 10.07 -1.49
N ASN A 52 -20.68 9.97 -0.75
CA ASN A 52 -19.37 9.70 -1.33
C ASN A 52 -18.52 8.95 -0.29
N GLN A 53 -17.68 8.05 -0.79
CA GLN A 53 -16.77 7.32 0.07
C GLN A 53 -15.37 7.38 -0.51
N GLU A 54 -14.42 7.79 0.31
CA GLU A 54 -13.00 7.77 -0.05
C GLU A 54 -12.27 6.78 0.84
N LYS A 55 -11.42 5.94 0.21
CA LYS A 55 -10.60 4.99 0.92
C LYS A 55 -9.13 5.32 0.72
N SER A 56 -8.37 5.26 1.80
CA SER A 56 -6.93 5.32 1.71
C SER A 56 -6.33 4.00 2.16
N TYR A 57 -5.23 3.64 1.51
CA TYR A 57 -4.50 2.41 1.80
C TYR A 57 -3.09 2.76 2.27
N SER A 58 -2.63 2.04 3.28
CA SER A 58 -1.23 2.08 3.70
C SER A 58 -0.50 1.00 2.93
N ILE A 59 0.50 1.39 2.15
CA ILE A 59 1.29 0.48 1.32
C ILE A 59 2.70 0.44 1.88
N THR A 60 3.15 -0.73 2.31
CA THR A 60 4.50 -0.91 2.85
C THR A 60 5.31 -1.76 1.88
N VAL A 61 6.38 -1.18 1.35
CA VAL A 61 7.34 -1.89 0.50
C VAL A 61 8.48 -2.35 1.38
N MET A 62 8.71 -3.66 1.40
CA MET A 62 9.75 -4.29 2.23
C MET A 62 10.83 -4.88 1.34
N SER A 63 12.08 -4.50 1.58
CA SER A 63 13.21 -4.97 0.78
C SER A 63 14.47 -5.03 1.62
N LYS A 64 15.37 -5.96 1.27
CA LYS A 64 16.70 -6.03 1.84
C LYS A 64 17.66 -5.01 1.22
N ASP A 65 17.23 -4.35 0.15
CA ASP A 65 18.00 -3.37 -0.59
C ASP A 65 17.45 -1.97 -0.39
N ALA A 66 18.30 -1.03 0.02
CA ALA A 66 17.89 0.36 0.25
C ALA A 66 17.47 1.06 -1.05
N ASP A 67 17.99 0.63 -2.20
CA ASP A 67 17.75 1.28 -3.50
C ASP A 67 16.77 0.47 -4.36
N TYR A 68 15.74 -0.06 -3.73
CA TYR A 68 14.76 -0.87 -4.45
C TYR A 68 13.91 0.00 -5.39
N ASP A 69 13.97 -0.29 -6.69
CA ASP A 69 13.33 0.50 -7.76
C ASP A 69 11.82 0.64 -7.60
N VAL A 70 11.18 -0.35 -7.00
CA VAL A 70 9.72 -0.35 -6.79
C VAL A 70 9.29 0.84 -5.93
N VAL A 71 10.13 1.25 -4.99
CA VAL A 71 9.86 2.41 -4.13
C VAL A 71 9.68 3.67 -4.99
N ASP A 72 10.58 3.90 -5.95
CA ASP A 72 10.46 5.04 -6.85
C ASP A 72 9.20 4.96 -7.71
N THR A 73 8.91 3.79 -8.22
CA THR A 73 7.72 3.60 -9.07
C THR A 73 6.44 3.90 -8.30
N ILE A 74 6.32 3.39 -7.08
CA ILE A 74 5.13 3.62 -6.25
C ILE A 74 5.02 5.08 -5.85
N SER A 75 6.15 5.74 -5.55
CA SER A 75 6.15 7.15 -5.14
C SER A 75 5.60 8.08 -6.22
N LYS A 76 5.62 7.65 -7.48
CA LYS A 76 5.15 8.44 -8.61
C LYS A 76 3.70 8.17 -8.99
N LEU A 77 3.02 7.25 -8.31
CA LEU A 77 1.64 6.94 -8.59
C LEU A 77 0.71 8.11 -8.22
N PRO A 78 -0.38 8.32 -8.98
CA PRO A 78 -1.34 9.35 -8.64
C PRO A 78 -1.96 9.13 -7.26
N LYS A 79 -2.17 10.21 -6.52
CA LYS A 79 -2.79 10.18 -5.19
C LYS A 79 -2.02 9.37 -4.15
N CYS A 80 -0.73 9.15 -4.39
CA CYS A 80 0.16 8.42 -3.51
C CYS A 80 1.17 9.40 -2.89
N ARG A 81 1.38 9.29 -1.58
CA ARG A 81 2.38 10.10 -0.90
C ARG A 81 3.25 9.25 0.00
N TYR A 82 4.51 9.62 0.13
CA TYR A 82 5.45 9.03 1.07
C TYR A 82 5.02 9.37 2.50
N ASP A 83 5.00 8.38 3.38
CA ASP A 83 4.69 8.58 4.78
C ASP A 83 5.94 8.49 5.65
N ARG A 84 6.62 7.33 5.62
CA ARG A 84 7.84 7.14 6.41
C ARG A 84 8.63 5.95 5.91
N GLN A 85 9.89 5.86 6.37
CA GLN A 85 10.75 4.72 6.13
C GLN A 85 11.42 4.31 7.44
N TYR A 86 11.54 3.02 7.68
CA TYR A 86 12.21 2.49 8.85
C TYR A 86 12.86 1.14 8.52
N ILE A 87 13.74 0.68 9.42
CA ILE A 87 14.47 -0.57 9.25
C ILE A 87 14.15 -1.47 10.44
N VAL A 88 13.70 -2.69 10.15
CA VAL A 88 13.44 -3.72 11.17
C VAL A 88 14.08 -5.02 10.69
N ASP A 89 14.89 -5.65 11.53
CA ASP A 89 15.57 -6.92 11.21
C ASP A 89 16.34 -6.87 9.90
N ASN A 90 17.01 -5.75 9.64
CA ASN A 90 17.78 -5.49 8.41
C ASN A 90 16.91 -5.42 7.14
N ILE A 91 15.61 -5.24 7.29
CA ILE A 91 14.68 -5.07 6.17
C ILE A 91 14.23 -3.60 6.13
N TYR A 92 14.37 -2.97 4.97
CA TYR A 92 13.91 -1.61 4.75
C TYR A 92 12.42 -1.61 4.49
N HIS A 93 11.69 -0.81 5.28
CA HIS A 93 10.24 -0.66 5.16
C HIS A 93 9.96 0.77 4.73
N THR A 94 9.36 0.93 3.54
CA THR A 94 8.94 2.24 3.04
C THR A 94 7.42 2.27 3.00
N VAL A 95 6.82 3.22 3.71
CA VAL A 95 5.36 3.30 3.84
C VAL A 95 4.84 4.47 3.02
N PHE A 96 3.82 4.18 2.22
CA PHE A 96 3.09 5.17 1.43
C PHE A 96 1.62 5.16 1.82
N ILE A 97 0.97 6.30 1.68
CA ILE A 97 -0.48 6.41 1.82
C ILE A 97 -1.04 6.75 0.44
N MET A 98 -2.01 5.97 -0.01
CA MET A 98 -2.58 6.12 -1.33
C MET A 98 -4.10 6.13 -1.27
N TYR A 99 -4.72 7.10 -1.93
CA TYR A 99 -6.16 7.13 -2.14
C TYR A 99 -6.48 6.41 -3.43
N TYR A 100 -7.40 5.46 -3.35
CA TYR A 100 -7.69 4.65 -4.54
C TYR A 100 -9.19 4.36 -4.71
#